data_a7b57e3bb254b56cd32bf094e2b4a90a
#
_entry.id   a7b57e3bb254b56cd32bf094e2b4a90a
#
_cell.length_a   1.000
_cell.length_b   1.000
_cell.length_c   1.000
_cell.angle_alpha   90.00
_cell.angle_beta   90.00
_cell.angle_gamma   90.00
#
_symmetry.space_group_name_H-M   'P 1'
#
loop_
_entity.id
_entity.type
_entity.pdbx_description
1 polymer ?
#
loop_
_entity_poly.entity_id
_entity_poly.type
_entity_poly.pdbx_seq_one_letter_code
_entity_poly.pdbx_strand_id
1 'polypeptide(L)'
;MDPIRLLYIDLFCGAGGTSTGVNTACIDGSPCAEVIACVNHDAQAIASHAANHPRALHFTEDIRTLELQPLRDHVARCRAQHPDALLVLWASLECTNFSKAKGGLPRDADSRTLAEHLFRYIEALDPDYVQIENVEEFMSWGDMDAAGKPISRDKGKCYLRWVNRVQRYGYQFDYRILNAADYGAYTTRKRFFGIFAKEDLPIVFPELTHSKQGSRSLFESLARWKPVREVLDLSDEGVSIFERKKPLAEATLERIYAGLLKFVTGGEDRFLVKYNSMSQSRRYNAPSLQDPCPVVATQNRLGIAKVCFLSKQFSGHPSSKNLSAEGPAGTITCKDHHAVVTVRFIDRKYGHSAVHAAGSPCHPQEGWAREAPLVWTLLETDSPMTVRIKQFMRLRGIRDIKMRMLRISELKRIMGFPENYVLVGTQADQRKFIGNAVEVHMARALCEAICLRLLQTRFRQVS
;
A
#
# COMPACT_ATOMS: atom_id res chain seq x y z
N MET A 1 19.23 19.56 -22.48
CA MET A 1 18.31 19.03 -21.46
C MET A 1 17.07 19.91 -21.47
N ASP A 2 15.89 19.33 -21.53
CA ASP A 2 14.66 20.11 -21.40
C ASP A 2 14.61 20.79 -20.04
N PRO A 3 14.15 22.06 -19.96
CA PRO A 3 14.13 22.79 -18.70
C PRO A 3 13.12 22.16 -17.72
N ILE A 4 13.41 22.25 -16.42
CA ILE A 4 12.46 21.96 -15.34
C ILE A 4 11.20 22.83 -15.56
N ARG A 5 10.02 22.22 -15.51
CA ARG A 5 8.73 22.87 -15.77
C ARG A 5 7.92 23.16 -14.54
N LEU A 6 8.11 22.35 -13.49
CA LEU A 6 7.40 22.49 -12.24
C LEU A 6 8.37 22.50 -11.06
N LEU A 7 8.20 23.48 -10.19
CA LEU A 7 8.88 23.57 -8.90
C LEU A 7 7.89 23.27 -7.79
N TYR A 8 8.14 22.26 -6.98
CA TYR A 8 7.23 21.81 -5.94
C TYR A 8 7.67 22.26 -4.55
N ILE A 9 6.68 22.72 -3.77
CA ILE A 9 6.78 22.85 -2.32
C ILE A 9 5.88 21.77 -1.72
N ASP A 10 6.45 20.86 -0.94
CA ASP A 10 5.75 19.70 -0.36
C ASP A 10 5.42 19.97 1.11
N LEU A 11 4.17 20.39 1.37
CA LEU A 11 3.65 20.58 2.73
C LEU A 11 3.12 19.25 3.29
N PHE A 12 3.38 19.00 4.56
CA PHE A 12 3.14 17.71 5.22
C PHE A 12 3.92 16.56 4.54
N CYS A 13 5.12 16.85 4.08
CA CYS A 13 5.92 15.98 3.22
C CYS A 13 6.19 14.57 3.80
N GLY A 14 6.01 14.37 5.13
CA GLY A 14 6.34 13.13 5.79
C GLY A 14 7.80 12.74 5.50
N ALA A 15 8.04 11.49 5.18
CA ALA A 15 9.36 11.01 4.79
C ALA A 15 9.60 11.05 3.27
N GLY A 16 8.78 11.76 2.47
CA GLY A 16 9.11 12.10 1.08
C GLY A 16 8.48 11.22 0.00
N GLY A 17 7.30 10.66 0.21
CA GLY A 17 6.61 9.88 -0.84
C GLY A 17 6.29 10.72 -2.08
N THR A 18 5.65 11.88 -1.90
CA THR A 18 5.39 12.86 -2.97
C THR A 18 6.69 13.33 -3.61
N SER A 19 7.64 13.78 -2.79
CA SER A 19 8.91 14.31 -3.26
C SER A 19 9.71 13.29 -4.08
N THR A 20 9.67 12.01 -3.71
CA THR A 20 10.30 10.92 -4.49
C THR A 20 9.62 10.77 -5.85
N GLY A 21 8.29 10.80 -5.90
CA GLY A 21 7.55 10.72 -7.16
C GLY A 21 7.85 11.89 -8.08
N VAL A 22 7.80 13.12 -7.55
CA VAL A 22 8.08 14.35 -8.31
C VAL A 22 9.52 14.37 -8.84
N ASN A 23 10.51 14.09 -8.00
CA ASN A 23 11.93 14.12 -8.41
C ASN A 23 12.31 12.98 -9.39
N THR A 24 11.45 11.96 -9.53
CA THR A 24 11.61 10.87 -10.52
C THR A 24 10.73 11.06 -11.75
N ALA A 25 9.93 12.14 -11.79
CA ALA A 25 9.08 12.46 -12.94
C ALA A 25 9.92 12.89 -14.15
N CYS A 26 9.65 12.26 -15.28
CA CYS A 26 10.42 12.46 -16.52
C CYS A 26 9.51 12.53 -17.73
N ILE A 27 9.85 13.38 -18.69
CA ILE A 27 9.29 13.36 -20.05
C ILE A 27 10.43 13.03 -21.02
N ASP A 28 10.24 12.01 -21.84
CA ASP A 28 11.23 11.52 -22.79
C ASP A 28 12.63 11.29 -22.17
N GLY A 29 12.63 10.78 -20.93
CA GLY A 29 13.85 10.48 -20.17
C GLY A 29 14.52 11.68 -19.51
N SER A 30 13.99 12.89 -19.66
CA SER A 30 14.51 14.12 -19.03
C SER A 30 13.66 14.48 -17.80
N PRO A 31 14.28 14.84 -16.65
CA PRO A 31 13.55 15.33 -15.48
C PRO A 31 12.69 16.55 -15.83
N CYS A 32 11.43 16.54 -15.39
CA CYS A 32 10.48 17.63 -15.72
C CYS A 32 10.04 18.45 -14.51
N ALA A 33 10.39 18.04 -13.30
CA ALA A 33 10.03 18.72 -12.05
C ALA A 33 11.09 18.56 -10.98
N GLU A 34 11.08 19.47 -10.01
CA GLU A 34 11.96 19.44 -8.84
C GLU A 34 11.21 19.86 -7.58
N VAL A 35 11.45 19.15 -6.47
CA VAL A 35 11.00 19.57 -5.14
C VAL A 35 12.07 20.51 -4.56
N ILE A 36 11.70 21.79 -4.40
CA ILE A 36 12.60 22.83 -3.93
C ILE A 36 12.55 23.06 -2.42
N ALA A 37 11.37 22.79 -1.79
CA ALA A 37 11.22 22.93 -0.35
C ALA A 37 10.20 21.94 0.20
N CYS A 38 10.34 21.60 1.48
CA CYS A 38 9.41 20.75 2.18
C CYS A 38 9.22 21.18 3.65
N VAL A 39 8.03 20.92 4.18
CA VAL A 39 7.64 21.29 5.56
C VAL A 39 6.99 20.11 6.25
N ASN A 40 7.47 19.78 7.46
CA ASN A 40 6.82 18.83 8.34
C ASN A 40 7.22 19.12 9.80
N HIS A 41 6.30 18.91 10.75
CA HIS A 41 6.58 19.11 12.17
C HIS A 41 7.36 17.94 12.83
N ASP A 42 7.41 16.76 12.20
CA ASP A 42 8.09 15.58 12.71
C ASP A 42 9.57 15.59 12.27
N ALA A 43 10.47 15.81 13.22
CA ALA A 43 11.91 15.91 12.97
C ALA A 43 12.52 14.64 12.36
N GLN A 44 12.01 13.45 12.70
CA GLN A 44 12.49 12.20 12.11
C GLN A 44 12.00 12.01 10.66
N ALA A 45 10.78 12.49 10.37
CA ALA A 45 10.29 12.55 9.00
C ALA A 45 11.16 13.47 8.14
N ILE A 46 11.48 14.68 8.63
CA ILE A 46 12.39 15.62 7.95
C ILE A 46 13.79 15.04 7.81
N ALA A 47 14.34 14.39 8.83
CA ALA A 47 15.66 13.74 8.72
C ALA A 47 15.66 12.63 7.65
N SER A 48 14.59 11.84 7.56
CA SER A 48 14.42 10.84 6.49
C SER A 48 14.30 11.50 5.12
N HIS A 49 13.53 12.58 5.02
CA HIS A 49 13.37 13.34 3.79
C HIS A 49 14.70 13.94 3.31
N ALA A 50 15.44 14.60 4.19
CA ALA A 50 16.72 15.24 3.89
C ALA A 50 17.78 14.23 3.43
N ALA A 51 17.81 13.04 4.01
CA ALA A 51 18.72 11.96 3.61
C ALA A 51 18.51 11.52 2.16
N ASN A 52 17.30 11.65 1.62
CA ASN A 52 16.95 11.21 0.27
C ASN A 52 16.78 12.36 -0.74
N HIS A 53 16.52 13.58 -0.25
CA HIS A 53 16.26 14.77 -1.07
C HIS A 53 17.12 15.96 -0.57
N PRO A 54 18.47 15.86 -0.60
CA PRO A 54 19.36 16.85 0.03
C PRO A 54 19.35 18.23 -0.65
N ARG A 55 18.80 18.35 -1.86
CA ARG A 55 18.71 19.64 -2.58
C ARG A 55 17.52 20.49 -2.15
N ALA A 56 16.48 19.88 -1.58
CA ALA A 56 15.32 20.62 -1.10
C ALA A 56 15.63 21.38 0.20
N LEU A 57 15.04 22.56 0.37
CA LEU A 57 15.08 23.29 1.64
C LEU A 57 14.12 22.63 2.64
N HIS A 58 14.59 22.31 3.84
CA HIS A 58 13.83 21.57 4.84
C HIS A 58 13.42 22.46 6.02
N PHE A 59 12.12 22.41 6.38
CA PHE A 59 11.60 23.08 7.55
C PHE A 59 11.01 22.04 8.52
N THR A 60 11.58 21.98 9.75
CA THR A 60 11.07 21.13 10.83
C THR A 60 10.13 21.95 11.72
N GLU A 61 8.99 22.36 11.16
CA GLU A 61 8.09 23.29 11.81
C GLU A 61 6.63 22.96 11.52
N ASP A 62 5.75 23.50 12.37
CA ASP A 62 4.32 23.44 12.17
C ASP A 62 3.91 24.43 11.06
N ILE A 63 3.10 23.97 10.10
CA ILE A 63 2.61 24.82 8.99
C ILE A 63 1.82 26.05 9.48
N ARG A 64 1.29 26.00 10.70
CA ARG A 64 0.52 27.10 11.29
C ARG A 64 1.39 28.27 11.69
N THR A 65 2.60 28.00 12.11
CA THR A 65 3.50 28.98 12.76
C THR A 65 4.77 29.27 11.96
N LEU A 66 5.10 28.46 10.96
CA LEU A 66 6.28 28.64 10.12
C LEU A 66 6.39 30.09 9.62
N GLU A 67 7.55 30.73 9.84
CA GLU A 67 7.87 32.01 9.23
C GLU A 67 8.07 31.84 7.73
N LEU A 68 7.30 32.55 6.90
CA LEU A 68 7.27 32.34 5.45
C LEU A 68 8.36 33.10 4.68
N GLN A 69 9.02 34.08 5.28
CA GLN A 69 9.99 34.89 4.56
C GLN A 69 11.18 34.07 4.04
N PRO A 70 11.82 33.15 4.82
CA PRO A 70 12.88 32.29 4.29
C PRO A 70 12.43 31.41 3.12
N LEU A 71 11.19 30.90 3.17
CA LEU A 71 10.60 30.10 2.08
C LEU A 71 10.37 30.95 0.84
N ARG A 72 9.82 32.19 0.98
CA ARG A 72 9.63 33.14 -0.12
C ARG A 72 10.93 33.46 -0.82
N ASP A 73 11.97 33.78 -0.06
CA ASP A 73 13.28 34.13 -0.60
C ASP A 73 13.91 32.93 -1.35
N HIS A 74 13.71 31.72 -0.84
CA HIS A 74 14.14 30.51 -1.53
C HIS A 74 13.39 30.28 -2.85
N VAL A 75 12.06 30.40 -2.84
CA VAL A 75 11.23 30.30 -4.05
C VAL A 75 11.64 31.34 -5.09
N ALA A 76 11.89 32.57 -4.67
CA ALA A 76 12.37 33.62 -5.59
C ALA A 76 13.69 33.25 -6.28
N ARG A 77 14.65 32.69 -5.53
CA ARG A 77 15.92 32.19 -6.08
C ARG A 77 15.71 31.04 -7.08
N CYS A 78 14.85 30.06 -6.74
CA CYS A 78 14.56 28.94 -7.63
C CYS A 78 13.84 29.38 -8.90
N ARG A 79 12.88 30.31 -8.81
CA ARG A 79 12.22 30.88 -9.99
C ARG A 79 13.21 31.67 -10.88
N ALA A 80 14.19 32.35 -10.29
CA ALA A 80 15.24 33.01 -11.07
C ALA A 80 16.16 32.01 -11.83
N GLN A 81 16.36 30.83 -11.29
CA GLN A 81 17.10 29.74 -11.95
C GLN A 81 16.28 29.01 -13.02
N HIS A 82 14.95 28.94 -12.84
CA HIS A 82 14.00 28.28 -13.73
C HIS A 82 12.86 29.25 -14.08
N PRO A 83 13.09 30.29 -14.87
CA PRO A 83 12.13 31.38 -15.10
C PRO A 83 10.82 30.94 -15.77
N ASP A 84 10.86 29.86 -16.52
CA ASP A 84 9.70 29.29 -17.20
C ASP A 84 8.95 28.22 -16.38
N ALA A 85 9.47 27.84 -15.22
CA ALA A 85 8.87 26.80 -14.38
C ALA A 85 7.71 27.38 -13.55
N LEU A 86 6.63 26.63 -13.47
CA LEU A 86 5.47 26.95 -12.66
C LEU A 86 5.65 26.43 -11.23
N LEU A 87 5.14 27.18 -10.26
CA LEU A 87 5.20 26.81 -8.85
C LEU A 87 3.97 25.98 -8.46
N VAL A 88 4.21 24.82 -7.86
CA VAL A 88 3.18 23.92 -7.33
C VAL A 88 3.30 23.86 -5.81
N LEU A 89 2.22 24.18 -5.12
CA LEU A 89 2.06 23.95 -3.70
C LEU A 89 1.34 22.61 -3.51
N TRP A 90 2.06 21.59 -3.09
CA TRP A 90 1.47 20.29 -2.74
C TRP A 90 1.18 20.22 -1.24
N ALA A 91 0.00 19.71 -0.86
CA ALA A 91 -0.36 19.51 0.53
C ALA A 91 -1.04 18.15 0.75
N SER A 92 -0.35 17.24 1.43
CA SER A 92 -0.90 15.98 1.93
C SER A 92 -1.48 16.21 3.32
N LEU A 93 -2.71 16.78 3.37
CA LEU A 93 -3.34 17.21 4.60
C LEU A 93 -3.56 16.04 5.57
N GLU A 94 -3.33 16.24 6.86
CA GLU A 94 -3.51 15.19 7.86
C GLU A 94 -4.95 14.68 7.90
N CYS A 95 -5.12 13.37 7.65
CA CYS A 95 -6.41 12.69 7.58
C CYS A 95 -6.86 12.05 8.92
N THR A 96 -6.18 12.37 10.04
CA THR A 96 -6.37 11.65 11.32
C THR A 96 -7.80 11.67 11.83
N ASN A 97 -8.60 12.67 11.46
CA ASN A 97 -10.02 12.81 11.86
C ASN A 97 -11.02 12.35 10.78
N PHE A 98 -10.58 12.07 9.56
CA PHE A 98 -11.47 11.67 8.47
C PHE A 98 -11.44 10.15 8.19
N SER A 99 -10.34 9.46 8.56
CA SER A 99 -10.12 8.07 8.17
C SER A 99 -10.96 7.07 8.95
N LYS A 100 -11.71 6.21 8.24
CA LYS A 100 -12.44 5.05 8.79
C LYS A 100 -11.54 4.01 9.47
N ALA A 101 -10.23 4.03 9.21
CA ALA A 101 -9.28 3.05 9.75
C ALA A 101 -9.15 3.06 11.29
N LYS A 102 -9.66 4.09 11.96
CA LYS A 102 -9.64 4.26 13.42
C LYS A 102 -11.01 4.20 14.10
N GLY A 103 -12.04 3.63 13.45
CA GLY A 103 -13.35 3.43 14.08
C GLY A 103 -14.22 4.68 14.21
N GLY A 104 -13.90 5.77 13.49
CA GLY A 104 -14.78 6.96 13.39
C GLY A 104 -14.79 7.89 14.61
N LEU A 105 -13.89 7.69 15.59
CA LEU A 105 -13.80 8.61 16.73
C LEU A 105 -12.91 9.82 16.37
N PRO A 106 -13.43 11.06 16.54
CA PRO A 106 -12.64 12.28 16.37
C PRO A 106 -11.56 12.34 17.45
N ARG A 107 -10.32 12.69 17.06
CA ARG A 107 -9.19 12.75 18.00
C ARG A 107 -8.69 14.15 18.30
N ASP A 108 -8.89 15.10 17.39
CA ASP A 108 -8.39 16.45 17.54
C ASP A 108 -9.17 17.42 16.65
N ALA A 109 -9.80 18.40 17.28
CA ALA A 109 -10.48 19.48 16.56
C ALA A 109 -9.50 20.31 15.70
N ASP A 110 -8.25 20.46 16.17
CA ASP A 110 -7.23 21.29 15.53
C ASP A 110 -6.76 20.72 14.19
N SER A 111 -6.67 19.40 14.03
CA SER A 111 -6.24 18.81 12.75
C SER A 111 -7.24 19.00 11.60
N ARG A 112 -8.49 19.36 11.90
CA ARG A 112 -9.49 19.73 10.88
C ARG A 112 -9.25 21.14 10.34
N THR A 113 -8.62 22.01 11.12
CA THR A 113 -8.32 23.38 10.73
C THR A 113 -7.05 23.50 9.90
N LEU A 114 -6.22 22.44 9.83
CA LEU A 114 -4.96 22.48 9.08
C LEU A 114 -5.12 22.86 7.60
N ALA A 115 -6.24 22.46 6.97
CA ALA A 115 -6.55 22.87 5.62
C ALA A 115 -6.75 24.41 5.48
N GLU A 116 -7.20 25.09 6.54
CA GLU A 116 -7.38 26.53 6.52
C GLU A 116 -6.05 27.28 6.56
N HIS A 117 -4.99 26.68 7.10
CA HIS A 117 -3.66 27.30 7.14
C HIS A 117 -2.97 27.32 5.76
N LEU A 118 -3.50 26.63 4.75
CA LEU A 118 -2.99 26.74 3.37
C LEU A 118 -3.14 28.14 2.79
N PHE A 119 -4.14 28.91 3.23
CA PHE A 119 -4.38 30.25 2.69
C PHE A 119 -3.17 31.17 2.86
N ARG A 120 -2.47 31.10 4.00
CA ARG A 120 -1.26 31.90 4.24
C ARG A 120 -0.11 31.57 3.25
N TYR A 121 -0.01 30.30 2.83
CA TYR A 121 0.97 29.87 1.82
C TYR A 121 0.55 30.33 0.43
N ILE A 122 -0.73 30.22 0.10
CA ILE A 122 -1.28 30.73 -1.18
C ILE A 122 -1.03 32.23 -1.30
N GLU A 123 -1.34 33.00 -0.26
CA GLU A 123 -1.14 34.45 -0.23
C GLU A 123 0.35 34.85 -0.29
N ALA A 124 1.21 34.10 0.39
CA ALA A 124 2.64 34.42 0.46
C ALA A 124 3.44 34.03 -0.78
N LEU A 125 3.06 32.95 -1.47
CA LEU A 125 3.87 32.31 -2.53
C LEU A 125 3.25 32.46 -3.92
N ASP A 126 1.97 32.80 -3.99
CA ASP A 126 1.19 32.89 -5.23
C ASP A 126 1.47 31.72 -6.20
N PRO A 127 1.21 30.45 -5.78
CA PRO A 127 1.52 29.29 -6.60
C PRO A 127 0.64 29.22 -7.84
N ASP A 128 1.15 28.65 -8.91
CA ASP A 128 0.42 28.46 -10.17
C ASP A 128 -0.58 27.29 -10.05
N TYR A 129 -0.20 26.28 -9.25
CA TYR A 129 -1.03 25.13 -8.89
C TYR A 129 -1.05 24.92 -7.37
N VAL A 130 -2.22 24.48 -6.85
CA VAL A 130 -2.33 23.91 -5.51
C VAL A 130 -2.86 22.49 -5.66
N GLN A 131 -2.08 21.51 -5.23
CA GLN A 131 -2.44 20.09 -5.28
C GLN A 131 -2.70 19.56 -3.88
N ILE A 132 -3.79 18.84 -3.70
CA ILE A 132 -4.24 18.32 -2.42
C ILE A 132 -4.34 16.79 -2.47
N GLU A 133 -3.71 16.10 -1.54
CA GLU A 133 -3.95 14.67 -1.31
C GLU A 133 -4.66 14.46 0.01
N ASN A 134 -5.65 13.56 0.03
CA ASN A 134 -6.32 13.14 1.25
C ASN A 134 -7.04 11.78 1.08
N VAL A 135 -7.66 11.29 2.13
CA VAL A 135 -8.62 10.19 2.06
C VAL A 135 -9.93 10.67 1.42
N GLU A 136 -10.70 9.76 0.82
CA GLU A 136 -12.00 10.06 0.20
C GLU A 136 -12.97 10.76 1.18
N GLU A 137 -12.89 10.40 2.45
CA GLU A 137 -13.71 10.96 3.52
C GLU A 137 -13.48 12.45 3.77
N PHE A 138 -12.41 13.06 3.26
CA PHE A 138 -12.15 14.50 3.31
C PHE A 138 -13.32 15.32 2.72
N MET A 139 -13.93 14.84 1.64
CA MET A 139 -15.13 15.46 1.05
C MET A 139 -16.35 15.43 1.99
N SER A 140 -16.31 14.67 3.06
CA SER A 140 -17.35 14.61 4.09
C SER A 140 -17.11 15.59 5.24
N TRP A 141 -16.09 16.44 5.15
CA TRP A 141 -15.75 17.41 6.18
C TRP A 141 -16.91 18.39 6.40
N GLY A 142 -17.48 18.35 7.58
CA GLY A 142 -18.61 19.16 8.05
C GLY A 142 -18.44 19.58 9.50
N ASP A 143 -19.41 20.34 9.99
CA ASP A 143 -19.43 20.83 11.36
C ASP A 143 -19.57 19.66 12.39
N MET A 144 -19.15 19.91 13.61
CA MET A 144 -19.18 18.98 14.75
C MET A 144 -20.16 19.46 15.79
N ASP A 145 -20.80 18.54 16.50
CA ASP A 145 -21.58 18.85 17.71
C ASP A 145 -20.68 19.13 18.92
N ALA A 146 -21.27 19.55 20.04
CA ALA A 146 -20.55 19.83 21.27
C ALA A 146 -19.82 18.61 21.87
N ALA A 147 -20.20 17.40 21.47
CA ALA A 147 -19.55 16.14 21.86
C ALA A 147 -18.45 15.71 20.88
N GLY A 148 -18.13 16.54 19.87
CA GLY A 148 -17.11 16.23 18.86
C GLY A 148 -17.56 15.19 17.84
N LYS A 149 -18.86 14.96 17.62
CA LYS A 149 -19.38 14.06 16.60
C LYS A 149 -19.78 14.83 15.35
N PRO A 150 -19.53 14.29 14.14
CA PRO A 150 -19.95 14.91 12.89
C PRO A 150 -21.48 15.08 12.82
N ILE A 151 -21.94 16.29 12.51
CA ILE A 151 -23.35 16.57 12.28
C ILE A 151 -23.71 16.11 10.87
N SER A 152 -24.55 15.08 10.75
CA SER A 152 -24.82 14.42 9.47
C SER A 152 -25.43 15.34 8.40
N ARG A 153 -26.27 16.33 8.80
CA ARG A 153 -26.86 17.34 7.90
C ARG A 153 -25.83 18.32 7.33
N ASP A 154 -24.68 18.49 8.00
CA ASP A 154 -23.62 19.43 7.60
C ASP A 154 -22.47 18.71 6.88
N LYS A 155 -22.68 17.45 6.47
CA LYS A 155 -21.71 16.64 5.75
C LYS A 155 -21.26 17.34 4.46
N GLY A 156 -19.92 17.56 4.33
CA GLY A 156 -19.32 18.23 3.17
C GLY A 156 -19.38 19.75 3.17
N LYS A 157 -20.10 20.37 4.12
CA LYS A 157 -20.28 21.83 4.13
C LYS A 157 -18.97 22.60 4.34
N CYS A 158 -18.11 22.14 5.25
CA CYS A 158 -16.80 22.75 5.49
C CYS A 158 -15.87 22.54 4.29
N TYR A 159 -15.89 21.35 3.69
CA TYR A 159 -15.14 21.04 2.47
C TYR A 159 -15.52 22.01 1.32
N LEU A 160 -16.80 22.17 1.03
CA LEU A 160 -17.26 23.05 -0.03
C LEU A 160 -16.90 24.51 0.26
N ARG A 161 -17.05 24.97 1.51
CA ARG A 161 -16.66 26.33 1.94
C ARG A 161 -15.17 26.56 1.72
N TRP A 162 -14.35 25.58 2.08
CA TRP A 162 -12.90 25.63 1.90
C TRP A 162 -12.52 25.66 0.42
N VAL A 163 -13.09 24.78 -0.42
CA VAL A 163 -12.85 24.78 -1.88
C VAL A 163 -13.21 26.15 -2.47
N ASN A 164 -14.41 26.65 -2.18
CA ASN A 164 -14.86 27.96 -2.68
C ASN A 164 -13.93 29.11 -2.22
N ARG A 165 -13.35 29.01 -1.03
CA ARG A 165 -12.39 30.01 -0.54
C ARG A 165 -11.07 29.97 -1.32
N VAL A 166 -10.53 28.78 -1.63
CA VAL A 166 -9.35 28.67 -2.50
C VAL A 166 -9.64 29.22 -3.91
N GLN A 167 -10.81 28.92 -4.47
CA GLN A 167 -11.20 29.44 -5.81
C GLN A 167 -11.27 30.96 -5.87
N ARG A 168 -11.57 31.65 -4.76
CA ARG A 168 -11.57 33.13 -4.71
C ARG A 168 -10.20 33.77 -4.92
N TYR A 169 -9.11 33.02 -4.84
CA TYR A 169 -7.76 33.45 -5.22
C TYR A 169 -7.50 33.33 -6.74
N GLY A 170 -8.54 33.06 -7.55
CA GLY A 170 -8.42 32.98 -9.02
C GLY A 170 -8.06 31.56 -9.52
N TYR A 171 -8.41 30.54 -8.78
CA TYR A 171 -8.17 29.15 -9.19
C TYR A 171 -9.42 28.47 -9.73
N GLN A 172 -9.27 27.73 -10.81
CA GLN A 172 -10.18 26.67 -11.21
C GLN A 172 -9.93 25.44 -10.35
N PHE A 173 -10.91 24.53 -10.23
CA PHE A 173 -10.79 23.32 -9.39
C PHE A 173 -11.44 22.11 -10.04
N ASP A 174 -10.73 20.98 -10.03
CA ASP A 174 -11.27 19.64 -10.28
C ASP A 174 -10.61 18.62 -9.36
N TYR A 175 -11.23 17.47 -9.19
CA TYR A 175 -10.71 16.39 -8.35
C TYR A 175 -11.01 15.00 -8.91
N ARG A 176 -10.22 14.01 -8.50
CA ARG A 176 -10.47 12.59 -8.78
C ARG A 176 -10.18 11.75 -7.55
N ILE A 177 -10.88 10.62 -7.45
CA ILE A 177 -10.54 9.53 -6.54
C ILE A 177 -9.73 8.53 -7.36
N LEU A 178 -8.42 8.47 -7.11
CA LEU A 178 -7.51 7.62 -7.87
C LEU A 178 -7.05 6.42 -7.03
N ASN A 179 -6.89 5.27 -7.70
CA ASN A 179 -6.36 4.05 -7.10
C ASN A 179 -4.96 3.79 -7.64
N ALA A 180 -3.97 3.78 -6.77
CA ALA A 180 -2.56 3.63 -7.16
C ALA A 180 -2.29 2.39 -8.04
N ALA A 181 -3.02 1.28 -7.85
CA ALA A 181 -2.88 0.09 -8.68
C ALA A 181 -3.19 0.34 -10.16
N ASP A 182 -4.04 1.32 -10.48
CA ASP A 182 -4.38 1.69 -11.87
C ASP A 182 -3.23 2.41 -12.59
N TYR A 183 -2.18 2.76 -11.85
CA TYR A 183 -0.97 3.46 -12.32
C TYR A 183 0.30 2.65 -12.08
N GLY A 184 0.17 1.33 -11.89
CA GLY A 184 1.29 0.40 -11.79
C GLY A 184 1.90 0.25 -10.40
N ALA A 185 1.24 0.71 -9.34
CA ALA A 185 1.64 0.46 -7.97
C ALA A 185 1.27 -0.96 -7.50
N TYR A 186 2.01 -1.46 -6.51
CA TYR A 186 1.76 -2.76 -5.88
C TYR A 186 0.70 -2.71 -4.77
N THR A 187 -0.06 -1.61 -4.67
CA THR A 187 -1.11 -1.40 -3.66
C THR A 187 -2.39 -0.80 -4.24
N THR A 188 -3.54 -1.25 -3.73
CA THR A 188 -4.86 -0.68 -4.05
C THR A 188 -5.18 0.52 -3.16
N ARG A 189 -4.22 1.44 -3.00
CA ARG A 189 -4.40 2.65 -2.20
C ARG A 189 -5.25 3.67 -2.97
N LYS A 190 -6.50 3.87 -2.54
CA LYS A 190 -7.39 4.91 -3.07
C LYS A 190 -7.24 6.20 -2.28
N ARG A 191 -7.13 7.32 -2.99
CA ARG A 191 -7.02 8.65 -2.41
C ARG A 191 -7.77 9.68 -3.24
N PHE A 192 -8.19 10.72 -2.55
CA PHE A 192 -8.65 11.96 -3.16
C PHE A 192 -7.44 12.76 -3.63
N PHE A 193 -7.48 13.25 -4.86
CA PHE A 193 -6.54 14.22 -5.41
C PHE A 193 -7.34 15.41 -5.97
N GLY A 194 -7.14 16.58 -5.38
CA GLY A 194 -7.69 17.83 -5.84
C GLY A 194 -6.61 18.67 -6.49
N ILE A 195 -6.92 19.30 -7.61
CA ILE A 195 -6.03 20.21 -8.31
C ILE A 195 -6.73 21.55 -8.47
N PHE A 196 -6.13 22.58 -7.91
CA PHE A 196 -6.45 23.96 -8.19
C PHE A 196 -5.39 24.52 -9.16
N ALA A 197 -5.80 25.20 -10.21
CA ALA A 197 -4.92 25.79 -11.20
C ALA A 197 -5.37 27.23 -11.48
N LYS A 198 -4.44 28.16 -11.70
CA LYS A 198 -4.79 29.52 -12.20
C LYS A 198 -5.58 29.43 -13.50
N GLU A 199 -6.42 30.42 -13.80
CA GLU A 199 -7.44 30.33 -14.87
C GLU A 199 -6.88 29.90 -16.24
N ASP A 200 -5.68 30.32 -16.58
CA ASP A 200 -5.05 30.01 -17.88
C ASP A 200 -4.32 28.64 -17.91
N LEU A 201 -4.31 27.92 -16.81
CA LEU A 201 -3.56 26.68 -16.68
C LEU A 201 -4.46 25.44 -16.72
N PRO A 202 -4.04 24.38 -17.40
CA PRO A 202 -4.86 23.17 -17.53
C PRO A 202 -4.90 22.36 -16.24
N ILE A 203 -6.07 21.87 -15.85
CA ILE A 203 -6.22 20.81 -14.85
C ILE A 203 -6.20 19.47 -15.58
N VAL A 204 -5.23 18.61 -15.23
CA VAL A 204 -5.05 17.31 -15.88
C VAL A 204 -4.80 16.22 -14.84
N PHE A 205 -5.45 15.09 -15.02
CA PHE A 205 -5.19 13.86 -14.28
C PHE A 205 -4.52 12.84 -15.19
N PRO A 206 -3.69 11.92 -14.63
CA PRO A 206 -3.00 10.92 -15.44
C PRO A 206 -3.99 9.93 -16.07
N GLU A 207 -3.66 9.47 -17.27
CA GLU A 207 -4.38 8.38 -17.93
C GLU A 207 -4.08 7.04 -17.25
N LEU A 208 -5.06 6.12 -17.28
CA LEU A 208 -4.90 4.78 -16.71
C LEU A 208 -3.85 3.99 -17.50
N THR A 209 -2.94 3.33 -16.81
CA THR A 209 -1.95 2.43 -17.41
C THR A 209 -2.22 0.96 -17.11
N HIS A 210 -2.97 0.69 -16.04
CA HIS A 210 -3.28 -0.65 -15.56
C HIS A 210 -4.76 -0.78 -15.20
N SER A 211 -5.27 -2.01 -15.26
CA SER A 211 -6.58 -2.36 -14.74
C SER A 211 -6.55 -3.73 -14.07
N LYS A 212 -7.57 -4.05 -13.28
CA LYS A 212 -7.63 -5.32 -12.54
C LYS A 212 -7.46 -6.55 -13.42
N GLN A 213 -8.02 -6.53 -14.61
CA GLN A 213 -7.98 -7.66 -15.55
C GLN A 213 -7.03 -7.44 -16.72
N GLY A 214 -6.55 -6.21 -16.91
CA GLY A 214 -5.93 -5.78 -18.14
C GLY A 214 -7.00 -5.55 -19.22
N SER A 215 -6.64 -4.83 -20.26
CA SER A 215 -7.45 -4.66 -21.47
C SER A 215 -6.54 -4.58 -22.69
N ARG A 216 -6.94 -5.23 -23.78
CA ARG A 216 -6.30 -5.07 -25.08
C ARG A 216 -7.39 -4.82 -26.09
N SER A 217 -7.61 -3.57 -26.45
CA SER A 217 -8.45 -3.17 -27.57
C SER A 217 -7.63 -2.43 -28.62
N LEU A 218 -8.21 -2.16 -29.79
CA LEU A 218 -7.56 -1.34 -30.83
C LEU A 218 -7.25 0.08 -30.37
N PHE A 219 -7.95 0.58 -29.35
CA PHE A 219 -7.86 1.97 -28.87
C PHE A 219 -7.26 2.09 -27.47
N GLU A 220 -7.13 0.99 -26.71
CA GLU A 220 -6.71 1.03 -25.33
C GLU A 220 -5.97 -0.27 -24.95
N SER A 221 -4.75 -0.12 -24.45
CA SER A 221 -3.96 -1.24 -23.93
C SER A 221 -3.61 -0.98 -22.47
N LEU A 222 -4.38 -1.56 -21.54
CA LEU A 222 -4.12 -1.50 -20.11
C LEU A 222 -3.42 -2.78 -19.66
N ALA A 223 -2.30 -2.62 -18.97
CA ALA A 223 -1.63 -3.73 -18.31
C ALA A 223 -2.49 -4.25 -17.14
N ARG A 224 -2.29 -5.50 -16.75
CA ARG A 224 -2.90 -6.03 -15.52
C ARG A 224 -2.24 -5.42 -14.30
N TRP A 225 -3.02 -5.21 -13.21
CA TRP A 225 -2.48 -4.80 -11.91
C TRP A 225 -1.30 -5.68 -11.50
N LYS A 226 -0.28 -5.04 -10.98
CA LYS A 226 0.93 -5.74 -10.52
C LYS A 226 0.64 -6.53 -9.24
N PRO A 227 1.01 -7.82 -9.20
CA PRO A 227 0.79 -8.65 -8.02
C PRO A 227 1.84 -8.33 -6.94
N VAL A 228 1.40 -8.21 -5.69
CA VAL A 228 2.30 -7.86 -4.58
C VAL A 228 3.42 -8.87 -4.34
N ARG A 229 3.25 -10.12 -4.78
CA ARG A 229 4.28 -11.17 -4.64
C ARG A 229 5.63 -10.79 -5.26
N GLU A 230 5.65 -9.89 -6.26
CA GLU A 230 6.89 -9.46 -6.95
C GLU A 230 7.82 -8.65 -6.04
N VAL A 231 7.27 -8.05 -4.99
CA VAL A 231 8.01 -7.19 -4.05
C VAL A 231 8.13 -7.79 -2.64
N LEU A 232 7.74 -9.06 -2.47
CA LEU A 232 7.83 -9.78 -1.20
C LEU A 232 9.01 -10.76 -1.20
N ASP A 233 9.69 -10.86 -0.04
CA ASP A 233 10.66 -11.91 0.21
C ASP A 233 9.93 -13.21 0.59
N LEU A 234 9.65 -14.03 -0.41
CA LEU A 234 8.93 -15.28 -0.22
C LEU A 234 9.84 -16.43 0.28
N SER A 235 11.16 -16.21 0.42
CA SER A 235 12.08 -17.18 1.04
C SER A 235 11.93 -17.20 2.57
N ASP A 236 11.60 -16.04 3.17
CA ASP A 236 11.29 -15.95 4.60
C ASP A 236 9.87 -16.45 4.89
N GLU A 237 9.76 -17.63 5.45
CA GLU A 237 8.49 -18.28 5.74
C GLU A 237 7.86 -17.81 7.06
N GLY A 238 8.66 -17.23 7.95
CA GLY A 238 8.24 -16.92 9.31
C GLY A 238 8.23 -18.15 10.23
N VAL A 239 7.46 -18.08 11.31
CA VAL A 239 7.36 -19.13 12.32
C VAL A 239 5.98 -19.78 12.31
N SER A 240 5.88 -21.02 12.79
CA SER A 240 4.61 -21.74 12.97
C SER A 240 3.61 -20.89 13.77
N ILE A 241 2.34 -20.90 13.35
CA ILE A 241 1.27 -20.24 14.11
C ILE A 241 0.99 -20.92 15.44
N PHE A 242 1.42 -22.17 15.61
CA PHE A 242 1.22 -22.98 16.81
C PHE A 242 2.41 -22.93 17.78
N GLU A 243 3.62 -22.61 17.30
CA GLU A 243 4.87 -22.60 18.10
C GLU A 243 5.24 -21.20 18.60
N ARG A 244 4.25 -20.38 18.92
CA ARG A 244 4.45 -19.00 19.40
C ARG A 244 4.46 -18.94 20.92
N LYS A 245 5.39 -18.19 21.51
CA LYS A 245 5.42 -17.92 22.96
C LYS A 245 4.07 -17.39 23.48
N LYS A 246 3.37 -16.58 22.68
CA LYS A 246 2.02 -16.12 22.94
C LYS A 246 1.11 -16.61 21.82
N PRO A 247 0.05 -17.40 22.14
CA PRO A 247 -0.92 -17.85 21.14
C PRO A 247 -1.53 -16.69 20.35
N LEU A 248 -1.90 -16.95 19.10
CA LEU A 248 -2.62 -15.96 18.30
C LEU A 248 -4.04 -15.77 18.82
N ALA A 249 -4.51 -14.53 18.77
CA ALA A 249 -5.89 -14.21 19.12
C ALA A 249 -6.86 -14.91 18.15
N GLU A 250 -8.04 -15.32 18.64
CA GLU A 250 -9.08 -16.04 17.90
C GLU A 250 -9.44 -15.33 16.58
N ALA A 251 -9.60 -14.00 16.62
CA ALA A 251 -9.86 -13.21 15.41
C ALA A 251 -8.72 -13.27 14.37
N THR A 252 -7.48 -13.56 14.78
CA THR A 252 -6.35 -13.78 13.84
C THR A 252 -6.45 -15.17 13.23
N LEU A 253 -6.76 -16.17 14.03
CA LEU A 253 -6.99 -17.55 13.57
C LEU A 253 -8.16 -17.63 12.59
N GLU A 254 -9.27 -16.89 12.84
CA GLU A 254 -10.40 -16.78 11.91
C GLU A 254 -9.97 -16.23 10.55
N ARG A 255 -9.10 -15.21 10.53
CA ARG A 255 -8.56 -14.64 9.27
C ARG A 255 -7.69 -15.63 8.52
N ILE A 256 -6.85 -16.37 9.24
CA ILE A 256 -6.03 -17.43 8.65
C ILE A 256 -6.92 -18.53 8.08
N TYR A 257 -7.93 -18.97 8.83
CA TYR A 257 -8.86 -20.02 8.38
C TYR A 257 -9.64 -19.58 7.12
N ALA A 258 -10.11 -18.35 7.05
CA ALA A 258 -10.74 -17.80 5.85
C ALA A 258 -9.80 -17.80 4.64
N GLY A 259 -8.51 -17.49 4.87
CA GLY A 259 -7.47 -17.60 3.83
C GLY A 259 -7.25 -19.03 3.36
N LEU A 260 -7.20 -19.98 4.29
CA LEU A 260 -7.07 -21.42 3.97
C LEU A 260 -8.25 -21.88 3.10
N LEU A 261 -9.48 -21.53 3.48
CA LEU A 261 -10.68 -21.87 2.69
C LEU A 261 -10.66 -21.24 1.30
N LYS A 262 -10.19 -20.00 1.17
CA LYS A 262 -10.22 -19.28 -0.10
C LYS A 262 -9.11 -19.73 -1.06
N PHE A 263 -7.89 -19.83 -0.57
CA PHE A 263 -6.70 -19.99 -1.42
C PHE A 263 -6.21 -21.42 -1.49
N VAL A 264 -6.14 -22.11 -0.36
CA VAL A 264 -5.64 -23.48 -0.34
C VAL A 264 -6.61 -24.45 -1.03
N THR A 265 -7.92 -24.23 -0.93
CA THR A 265 -8.89 -24.98 -1.74
C THR A 265 -8.81 -24.64 -3.23
N GLY A 266 -8.36 -23.44 -3.59
CA GLY A 266 -8.13 -22.98 -4.96
C GLY A 266 -6.71 -23.20 -5.47
N GLY A 267 -5.85 -23.93 -4.74
CA GLY A 267 -4.51 -24.29 -5.19
C GLY A 267 -3.39 -23.32 -4.84
N GLU A 268 -3.67 -22.26 -4.09
CA GLU A 268 -2.65 -21.32 -3.63
C GLU A 268 -2.06 -21.76 -2.28
N ASP A 269 -0.73 -21.64 -2.14
CA ASP A 269 0.00 -22.03 -0.92
C ASP A 269 0.24 -20.89 0.06
N ARG A 270 -0.04 -19.64 -0.36
CA ARG A 270 0.24 -18.43 0.40
C ARG A 270 -0.84 -17.40 0.20
N PHE A 271 -1.05 -16.58 1.23
CA PHE A 271 -1.98 -15.46 1.19
C PHE A 271 -1.60 -14.38 2.20
N LEU A 272 -2.09 -13.15 1.97
CA LEU A 272 -1.95 -12.07 2.93
C LEU A 272 -3.00 -12.19 4.03
N VAL A 273 -2.57 -11.94 5.27
CA VAL A 273 -3.45 -11.77 6.43
C VAL A 273 -3.50 -10.29 6.75
N LYS A 274 -4.70 -9.71 6.65
CA LYS A 274 -4.94 -8.29 6.95
C LYS A 274 -5.60 -8.17 8.33
N TYR A 275 -4.99 -7.43 9.23
CA TYR A 275 -5.40 -7.34 10.63
C TYR A 275 -6.46 -6.26 10.94
N ASN A 276 -6.88 -5.46 9.98
CA ASN A 276 -7.91 -4.44 10.18
C ASN A 276 -9.26 -4.92 9.65
N SER A 277 -10.33 -4.44 10.31
CA SER A 277 -11.73 -4.49 9.91
C SER A 277 -12.23 -5.86 9.43
N MET A 278 -12.96 -6.53 10.28
CA MET A 278 -13.94 -7.50 9.80
C MET A 278 -15.13 -6.69 9.24
N SER A 279 -15.67 -7.10 8.10
CA SER A 279 -16.93 -6.53 7.59
C SER A 279 -18.04 -6.72 8.62
N GLN A 280 -19.08 -5.90 8.59
CA GLN A 280 -20.27 -6.06 9.44
C GLN A 280 -20.89 -7.48 9.32
N SER A 281 -20.69 -8.14 8.18
CA SER A 281 -21.12 -9.52 7.92
C SER A 281 -20.23 -10.58 8.58
N ARG A 282 -19.21 -10.22 9.35
CA ARG A 282 -18.16 -11.11 9.92
C ARG A 282 -17.49 -12.02 8.89
N ARG A 283 -17.62 -11.73 7.60
CA ARG A 283 -16.92 -12.44 6.53
C ARG A 283 -15.57 -11.77 6.29
N TYR A 284 -14.52 -12.52 6.45
CA TYR A 284 -13.16 -12.07 6.17
C TYR A 284 -12.76 -12.48 4.75
N ASN A 285 -12.31 -11.49 3.95
CA ASN A 285 -11.78 -11.73 2.62
C ASN A 285 -10.26 -11.56 2.64
N ALA A 286 -9.53 -12.68 2.70
CA ALA A 286 -8.08 -12.65 2.65
C ALA A 286 -7.58 -12.11 1.30
N PRO A 287 -6.61 -11.17 1.27
CA PRO A 287 -6.03 -10.70 0.02
C PRO A 287 -5.13 -11.76 -0.63
N SER A 288 -5.12 -11.84 -1.96
CA SER A 288 -4.22 -12.70 -2.72
C SER A 288 -2.82 -12.07 -2.87
N LEU A 289 -1.79 -12.89 -3.03
CA LEU A 289 -0.45 -12.45 -3.44
C LEU A 289 -0.39 -12.14 -4.95
N GLN A 290 -1.38 -12.55 -5.73
CA GLN A 290 -1.50 -12.30 -7.17
C GLN A 290 -2.15 -10.92 -7.46
N ASP A 291 -2.66 -10.25 -6.45
CA ASP A 291 -3.25 -8.92 -6.54
C ASP A 291 -2.30 -7.87 -5.94
N PRO A 292 -2.51 -6.57 -6.23
CA PRO A 292 -1.84 -5.50 -5.50
C PRO A 292 -2.13 -5.57 -4.00
N CYS A 293 -1.16 -5.14 -3.20
CA CYS A 293 -1.30 -5.08 -1.76
C CYS A 293 -2.47 -4.15 -1.37
N PRO A 294 -3.28 -4.52 -0.39
CA PRO A 294 -4.19 -3.58 0.26
C PRO A 294 -3.43 -2.37 0.82
N VAL A 295 -4.16 -1.30 1.13
CA VAL A 295 -3.57 -0.08 1.69
C VAL A 295 -2.63 -0.39 2.85
N VAL A 296 -1.37 0.03 2.73
CA VAL A 296 -0.39 0.01 3.81
C VAL A 296 -0.76 1.10 4.81
N ALA A 297 -1.02 0.71 6.04
CA ALA A 297 -1.39 1.62 7.12
C ALA A 297 -0.16 1.99 7.98
N THR A 298 -0.27 3.04 8.77
CA THR A 298 0.78 3.52 9.69
C THR A 298 1.19 2.48 10.74
N GLN A 299 0.25 1.59 11.10
CA GLN A 299 0.57 0.38 11.87
C GLN A 299 0.62 -0.78 10.91
N ASN A 300 1.70 -1.56 10.93
CA ASN A 300 1.79 -2.74 10.08
C ASN A 300 0.66 -3.74 10.44
N ARG A 301 -0.31 -3.86 9.53
CA ARG A 301 -1.51 -4.70 9.66
C ARG A 301 -1.54 -5.82 8.63
N LEU A 302 -0.39 -6.11 7.98
CA LEU A 302 -0.27 -7.10 6.92
C LEU A 302 0.76 -8.16 7.31
N GLY A 303 0.36 -9.42 7.20
CA GLY A 303 1.21 -10.59 7.37
C GLY A 303 1.08 -11.54 6.20
N ILE A 304 2.05 -12.43 6.02
CA ILE A 304 2.01 -13.53 5.06
C ILE A 304 1.79 -14.81 5.85
N ALA A 305 0.77 -15.57 5.49
CA ALA A 305 0.58 -16.95 5.92
C ALA A 305 1.02 -17.90 4.82
N LYS A 306 1.81 -18.89 5.17
CA LYS A 306 2.29 -19.94 4.28
C LYS A 306 1.85 -21.30 4.81
N VAL A 307 1.41 -22.14 3.92
CA VAL A 307 0.96 -23.49 4.22
C VAL A 307 1.99 -24.48 3.75
N CYS A 308 2.45 -25.36 4.64
CA CYS A 308 3.38 -26.43 4.34
C CYS A 308 2.61 -27.74 4.17
N PHE A 309 2.81 -28.43 3.06
CA PHE A 309 2.17 -29.71 2.77
C PHE A 309 3.12 -30.88 2.92
N LEU A 310 2.56 -32.05 3.21
CA LEU A 310 3.26 -33.32 3.07
C LEU A 310 3.03 -33.86 1.66
N SER A 311 4.10 -34.22 0.98
CA SER A 311 4.05 -34.90 -0.31
C SER A 311 4.39 -36.36 -0.15
N LYS A 312 3.64 -37.24 -0.80
CA LYS A 312 3.88 -38.69 -0.82
C LYS A 312 4.29 -39.20 -2.18
N GLN A 313 5.16 -40.24 -2.18
CA GLN A 313 5.68 -40.86 -3.40
C GLN A 313 5.41 -42.35 -3.43
N PHE A 314 4.45 -42.80 -4.25
CA PHE A 314 4.18 -44.21 -4.55
C PHE A 314 4.01 -44.47 -6.05
N SER A 315 4.08 -45.75 -6.46
CA SER A 315 3.88 -46.19 -7.84
C SER A 315 2.47 -45.93 -8.36
N GLY A 316 2.34 -45.46 -9.63
CA GLY A 316 1.08 -45.17 -10.30
C GLY A 316 1.25 -44.38 -11.62
N HIS A 317 0.15 -44.13 -12.32
CA HIS A 317 0.16 -43.49 -13.66
C HIS A 317 0.76 -42.05 -13.61
N PRO A 318 1.51 -41.62 -14.63
CA PRO A 318 2.17 -40.30 -14.65
C PRO A 318 1.25 -39.09 -14.45
N SER A 319 0.00 -39.15 -14.87
CA SER A 319 -0.98 -38.08 -14.69
C SER A 319 -1.42 -37.88 -13.22
N SER A 320 -1.19 -38.89 -12.35
CA SER A 320 -1.49 -38.79 -10.90
C SER A 320 -0.30 -38.33 -10.07
N LYS A 321 0.84 -37.99 -10.71
CA LYS A 321 2.10 -37.61 -10.07
C LYS A 321 2.22 -36.12 -9.78
N ASN A 322 1.51 -35.30 -10.50
CA ASN A 322 1.46 -33.86 -10.31
C ASN A 322 0.28 -33.54 -9.39
N LEU A 323 0.54 -33.43 -8.11
CA LEU A 323 -0.42 -32.89 -7.17
C LEU A 323 -0.48 -31.38 -7.33
N SER A 324 -1.59 -30.91 -7.86
CA SER A 324 -2.03 -29.56 -7.61
C SER A 324 -2.11 -29.38 -6.09
N ALA A 325 -1.72 -28.21 -5.58
CA ALA A 325 -1.99 -27.82 -4.20
C ALA A 325 -3.51 -27.83 -3.87
N GLU A 326 -4.37 -28.11 -4.85
CA GLU A 326 -5.82 -28.23 -4.80
C GLU A 326 -6.33 -29.58 -4.30
N GLY A 327 -5.46 -30.57 -4.13
CA GLY A 327 -5.84 -31.93 -3.71
C GLY A 327 -5.16 -32.40 -2.43
N PRO A 328 -5.71 -33.44 -1.76
CA PRO A 328 -5.12 -33.98 -0.55
C PRO A 328 -3.84 -34.79 -0.82
N ALA A 329 -2.93 -34.79 0.17
CA ALA A 329 -1.74 -35.61 0.11
C ALA A 329 -2.06 -37.11 0.15
N GLY A 330 -1.37 -37.88 -0.65
CA GLY A 330 -1.50 -39.33 -0.73
C GLY A 330 -0.91 -40.10 0.47
N THR A 331 -1.01 -41.45 0.50
CA THR A 331 -0.54 -42.33 1.57
C THR A 331 0.99 -42.36 1.69
N ILE A 332 1.53 -42.34 2.91
CA ILE A 332 2.95 -42.42 3.24
C ILE A 332 3.38 -43.90 3.35
N THR A 333 4.50 -44.30 2.74
CA THR A 333 5.06 -45.64 2.84
C THR A 333 6.40 -45.69 3.57
N CYS A 334 6.79 -46.86 4.06
CA CYS A 334 7.93 -47.05 4.94
C CYS A 334 9.32 -47.00 4.30
N LYS A 335 9.47 -46.64 3.03
CA LYS A 335 10.75 -46.27 2.41
C LYS A 335 10.77 -44.78 2.12
N ASP A 336 11.76 -44.15 2.69
CA ASP A 336 12.03 -42.72 2.74
C ASP A 336 11.94 -42.04 1.38
N HIS A 337 10.83 -41.40 1.09
CA HIS A 337 10.59 -40.57 -0.10
C HIS A 337 9.67 -39.37 0.20
N HIS A 338 9.76 -38.81 1.40
CA HIS A 338 8.95 -37.64 1.79
C HIS A 338 9.80 -36.40 1.78
N ALA A 339 9.48 -35.47 0.88
CA ALA A 339 9.96 -34.12 0.98
C ALA A 339 8.93 -33.25 1.74
N VAL A 340 9.39 -32.53 2.73
CA VAL A 340 8.65 -31.38 3.26
C VAL A 340 8.63 -30.37 2.14
N VAL A 341 7.48 -30.22 1.50
CA VAL A 341 7.31 -29.24 0.45
C VAL A 341 6.75 -28.00 1.11
N THR A 342 7.60 -27.06 1.32
CA THR A 342 7.18 -25.66 1.29
C THR A 342 6.56 -25.49 -0.07
N VAL A 343 5.24 -25.37 -0.18
CA VAL A 343 4.56 -25.56 -1.46
C VAL A 343 5.20 -24.75 -2.57
N ARG A 344 6.13 -25.39 -3.22
CA ARG A 344 6.49 -25.27 -4.63
C ARG A 344 6.33 -26.68 -5.14
N PHE A 345 5.66 -26.87 -6.27
CA PHE A 345 5.61 -28.13 -6.97
C PHE A 345 7.00 -28.72 -7.05
N ILE A 346 7.22 -29.88 -6.43
CA ILE A 346 8.44 -30.65 -6.65
C ILE A 346 8.17 -31.56 -7.82
N ASP A 347 8.85 -31.24 -8.89
CA ASP A 347 8.95 -32.16 -10.02
C ASP A 347 9.71 -33.40 -9.56
N ARG A 348 9.09 -34.57 -9.67
CA ARG A 348 9.64 -35.82 -9.14
C ARG A 348 10.50 -36.51 -10.18
N LYS A 349 11.79 -36.59 -9.92
CA LYS A 349 12.74 -37.29 -10.78
C LYS A 349 12.74 -38.81 -10.66
N TYR A 350 11.93 -39.44 -9.80
CA TYR A 350 11.92 -40.88 -9.61
C TYR A 350 10.54 -41.47 -9.83
N GLY A 351 10.45 -42.33 -10.86
CA GLY A 351 9.22 -42.89 -11.33
C GLY A 351 8.59 -43.89 -10.37
N HIS A 352 7.52 -43.52 -9.77
CA HIS A 352 6.42 -44.32 -9.21
C HIS A 352 5.77 -43.63 -8.03
N SER A 353 4.60 -43.09 -8.21
CA SER A 353 3.83 -42.45 -7.15
C SER A 353 2.34 -42.61 -7.35
N ALA A 354 1.63 -42.91 -6.30
CA ALA A 354 0.18 -42.90 -6.24
C ALA A 354 -0.31 -41.77 -5.34
N VAL A 355 -1.40 -41.17 -5.73
CA VAL A 355 -2.09 -40.14 -4.98
C VAL A 355 -3.43 -40.71 -4.52
N HIS A 356 -3.76 -40.54 -3.26
CA HIS A 356 -5.05 -40.94 -2.70
C HIS A 356 -6.00 -39.75 -2.55
N ALA A 357 -7.27 -40.01 -2.76
CA ALA A 357 -8.34 -39.02 -2.69
C ALA A 357 -8.49 -38.40 -1.30
N ALA A 358 -9.06 -37.21 -1.24
CA ALA A 358 -9.35 -36.49 -0.01
C ALA A 358 -10.24 -37.34 0.91
N GLY A 359 -9.77 -37.58 2.13
CA GLY A 359 -10.56 -38.27 3.16
C GLY A 359 -9.86 -39.43 3.86
N SER A 360 -8.76 -39.97 3.34
CA SER A 360 -8.00 -41.00 4.03
C SER A 360 -7.10 -40.41 5.12
N PRO A 361 -7.27 -40.76 6.40
CA PRO A 361 -6.39 -40.27 7.46
C PRO A 361 -4.97 -40.79 7.26
N CYS A 362 -3.99 -39.89 7.35
CA CYS A 362 -2.59 -40.27 7.45
C CYS A 362 -2.38 -40.89 8.85
N HIS A 363 -2.15 -42.19 8.91
CA HIS A 363 -1.68 -42.81 10.15
C HIS A 363 -0.16 -42.71 10.26
N PRO A 364 0.39 -42.32 11.41
CA PRO A 364 1.84 -42.41 11.66
C PRO A 364 2.26 -43.85 11.57
N GLN A 365 3.28 -44.17 10.77
CA GLN A 365 3.89 -45.47 10.79
C GLN A 365 5.17 -45.44 11.65
N GLU A 366 5.54 -46.59 12.22
CA GLU A 366 6.77 -46.75 12.97
C GLU A 366 7.97 -46.29 12.14
N GLY A 367 8.76 -45.41 12.64
CA GLY A 367 9.85 -44.72 11.93
C GLY A 367 9.73 -43.19 11.91
N TRP A 368 8.54 -42.66 12.16
CA TRP A 368 8.27 -41.23 12.26
C TRP A 368 8.64 -40.62 13.61
N ALA A 369 9.01 -41.45 14.60
CA ALA A 369 9.34 -41.02 15.97
C ALA A 369 10.58 -40.09 16.06
N ARG A 370 11.30 -39.86 14.95
CA ARG A 370 12.43 -38.93 14.89
C ARG A 370 12.14 -37.59 14.20
N GLU A 371 10.99 -37.42 13.60
CA GLU A 371 10.56 -36.14 13.07
C GLU A 371 9.62 -35.43 14.04
N ALA A 372 9.72 -34.11 14.12
CA ALA A 372 8.89 -33.32 15.02
C ALA A 372 7.41 -33.70 14.93
N PRO A 373 6.69 -33.79 16.05
CA PRO A 373 5.31 -34.25 16.09
C PRO A 373 4.45 -33.40 15.14
N LEU A 374 3.55 -34.10 14.43
CA LEU A 374 2.62 -33.42 13.53
C LEU A 374 1.73 -32.49 14.36
N VAL A 375 1.69 -31.21 13.96
CA VAL A 375 0.98 -30.13 14.66
C VAL A 375 -0.55 -30.33 14.71
N TRP A 376 -1.07 -31.43 14.16
CA TRP A 376 -2.53 -31.74 14.11
C TRP A 376 -3.07 -32.37 15.38
N THR A 377 -2.23 -32.77 16.35
CA THR A 377 -2.69 -33.31 17.62
C THR A 377 -3.60 -32.26 18.27
N LEU A 378 -4.87 -32.64 18.47
CA LEU A 378 -5.81 -31.81 19.21
C LEU A 378 -5.46 -31.84 20.68
N LEU A 379 -5.34 -30.69 21.29
CA LEU A 379 -5.09 -30.53 22.73
C LEU A 379 -6.38 -30.00 23.37
N GLU A 380 -6.59 -30.37 24.63
CA GLU A 380 -7.73 -29.83 25.42
C GLU A 380 -7.68 -28.31 25.55
N THR A 381 -6.48 -27.73 25.46
CA THR A 381 -6.22 -26.32 25.53
C THR A 381 -6.42 -25.58 24.17
N ASP A 382 -6.71 -26.29 23.08
CA ASP A 382 -6.92 -25.68 21.77
C ASP A 382 -8.19 -24.84 21.75
N SER A 383 -8.08 -23.63 21.25
CA SER A 383 -9.26 -22.79 21.01
C SER A 383 -10.17 -23.38 19.93
N PRO A 384 -11.47 -23.02 19.88
CA PRO A 384 -12.38 -23.52 18.85
C PRO A 384 -11.87 -23.31 17.43
N MET A 385 -11.22 -22.20 17.15
CA MET A 385 -10.67 -21.93 15.82
C MET A 385 -9.39 -22.73 15.56
N THR A 386 -8.54 -22.94 16.58
CA THR A 386 -7.37 -23.83 16.49
C THR A 386 -7.79 -25.25 16.12
N VAL A 387 -8.83 -25.76 16.76
CA VAL A 387 -9.41 -27.09 16.42
C VAL A 387 -9.85 -27.15 14.96
N ARG A 388 -10.60 -26.14 14.48
CA ARG A 388 -11.04 -26.06 13.08
C ARG A 388 -9.86 -26.01 12.10
N ILE A 389 -8.85 -25.23 12.39
CA ILE A 389 -7.63 -25.14 11.55
C ILE A 389 -6.92 -26.51 11.52
N LYS A 390 -6.70 -27.16 12.66
CA LYS A 390 -6.04 -28.47 12.74
C LYS A 390 -6.86 -29.56 12.00
N GLN A 391 -8.19 -29.52 12.10
CA GLN A 391 -9.06 -30.41 11.33
C GLN A 391 -8.92 -30.17 9.82
N PHE A 392 -8.93 -28.89 9.38
CA PHE A 392 -8.70 -28.54 7.99
C PHE A 392 -7.33 -29.01 7.50
N MET A 393 -6.28 -28.80 8.30
CA MET A 393 -4.91 -29.28 8.01
C MET A 393 -4.88 -30.79 7.82
N ARG A 394 -5.54 -31.55 8.72
CA ARG A 394 -5.63 -33.00 8.63
C ARG A 394 -6.32 -33.46 7.34
N LEU A 395 -7.45 -32.83 6.99
CA LEU A 395 -8.21 -33.15 5.78
C LEU A 395 -7.42 -32.84 4.50
N ARG A 396 -6.53 -31.85 4.52
CA ARG A 396 -5.76 -31.37 3.35
C ARG A 396 -4.30 -31.85 3.35
N GLY A 397 -3.88 -32.64 4.31
CA GLY A 397 -2.49 -33.09 4.44
C GLY A 397 -1.49 -31.95 4.70
N ILE A 398 -1.93 -30.85 5.31
CA ILE A 398 -1.08 -29.70 5.63
C ILE A 398 -0.27 -30.03 6.87
N ARG A 399 1.07 -29.89 6.82
CA ARG A 399 1.94 -30.18 7.95
C ARG A 399 1.99 -29.04 8.96
N ASP A 400 2.14 -27.81 8.49
CA ASP A 400 2.25 -26.61 9.31
C ASP A 400 1.74 -25.39 8.57
N ILE A 401 1.42 -24.34 9.32
CA ILE A 401 1.08 -23.01 8.79
C ILE A 401 2.02 -22.02 9.43
N LYS A 402 2.87 -21.42 8.60
CA LYS A 402 3.82 -20.39 9.04
C LYS A 402 3.33 -19.00 8.69
N MET A 403 3.64 -18.04 9.54
CA MET A 403 3.20 -16.66 9.35
C MET A 403 4.23 -15.67 9.90
N ARG A 404 4.45 -14.61 9.16
CA ARG A 404 5.18 -13.40 9.58
C ARG A 404 4.51 -12.13 9.13
N MET A 405 4.87 -11.03 9.78
CA MET A 405 4.48 -9.69 9.32
C MET A 405 5.34 -9.26 8.14
N LEU A 406 4.84 -8.32 7.33
CA LEU A 406 5.63 -7.72 6.27
C LEU A 406 6.79 -6.92 6.86
N ARG A 407 7.95 -6.99 6.21
CA ARG A 407 9.15 -6.25 6.59
C ARG A 407 9.08 -4.81 6.09
N ILE A 408 9.84 -3.92 6.70
CA ILE A 408 9.94 -2.51 6.26
C ILE A 408 10.40 -2.41 4.81
N SER A 409 11.38 -3.23 4.39
CA SER A 409 11.85 -3.28 3.00
C SER A 409 10.73 -3.64 2.01
N GLU A 410 9.85 -4.57 2.37
CA GLU A 410 8.70 -4.94 1.56
C GLU A 410 7.66 -3.82 1.52
N LEU A 411 7.36 -3.20 2.67
CA LEU A 411 6.42 -2.08 2.75
C LEU A 411 6.90 -0.88 1.92
N LYS A 412 8.22 -0.58 1.92
CA LYS A 412 8.82 0.44 1.06
C LYS A 412 8.56 0.13 -0.42
N ARG A 413 8.90 -1.09 -0.88
CA ARG A 413 8.70 -1.51 -2.28
C ARG A 413 7.24 -1.48 -2.70
N ILE A 414 6.31 -1.90 -1.81
CA ILE A 414 4.86 -1.83 -2.05
C ILE A 414 4.40 -0.40 -2.30
N MET A 415 5.00 0.58 -1.62
CA MET A 415 4.68 2.00 -1.73
C MET A 415 5.54 2.75 -2.77
N GLY A 416 6.31 2.02 -3.58
CA GLY A 416 7.09 2.56 -4.69
C GLY A 416 8.40 3.25 -4.29
N PHE A 417 8.81 3.21 -3.03
CA PHE A 417 10.10 3.76 -2.61
C PHE A 417 11.27 2.97 -3.19
N PRO A 418 12.37 3.63 -3.57
CA PRO A 418 13.61 2.97 -3.95
C PRO A 418 14.15 2.02 -2.86
N GLU A 419 14.86 0.99 -3.26
CA GLU A 419 15.38 -0.01 -2.32
C GLU A 419 16.33 0.61 -1.28
N ASN A 420 17.19 1.52 -1.73
CA ASN A 420 18.15 2.26 -0.91
C ASN A 420 17.55 3.45 -0.14
N TYR A 421 16.24 3.65 -0.18
CA TYR A 421 15.59 4.78 0.51
C TYR A 421 15.82 4.72 2.02
N VAL A 422 16.37 5.79 2.58
CA VAL A 422 16.73 5.90 4.00
C VAL A 422 15.52 6.37 4.81
N LEU A 423 15.15 5.62 5.85
CA LEU A 423 14.16 6.03 6.85
C LEU A 423 14.82 6.07 8.22
N VAL A 424 14.76 7.22 8.86
CA VAL A 424 15.30 7.47 10.21
C VAL A 424 14.28 7.12 11.27
N GLY A 425 14.72 6.77 12.48
CA GLY A 425 13.87 6.45 13.61
C GLY A 425 13.66 4.96 13.84
N THR A 426 12.81 4.64 14.81
CA THR A 426 12.47 3.27 15.18
C THR A 426 11.70 2.57 14.05
N GLN A 427 11.60 1.23 14.12
CA GLN A 427 10.76 0.49 13.19
C GLN A 427 9.28 0.93 13.21
N ALA A 428 8.80 1.44 14.34
CA ALA A 428 7.44 1.98 14.45
C ALA A 428 7.31 3.30 13.68
N ASP A 429 8.30 4.18 13.79
CA ASP A 429 8.36 5.44 13.05
C ASP A 429 8.45 5.19 11.54
N GLN A 430 9.34 4.30 11.12
CA GLN A 430 9.49 3.94 9.71
C GLN A 430 8.18 3.40 9.10
N ARG A 431 7.44 2.53 9.84
CA ARG A 431 6.12 2.06 9.41
C ARG A 431 5.08 3.18 9.34
N LYS A 432 5.11 4.10 10.31
CA LYS A 432 4.25 5.30 10.32
C LYS A 432 4.52 6.14 9.07
N PHE A 433 5.77 6.39 8.73
CA PHE A 433 6.16 7.19 7.57
C PHE A 433 5.73 6.54 6.26
N ILE A 434 5.98 5.24 6.09
CA ILE A 434 5.55 4.51 4.89
C ILE A 434 4.02 4.51 4.76
N GLY A 435 3.30 4.29 5.87
CA GLY A 435 1.83 4.22 5.87
C GLY A 435 1.15 5.56 5.59
N ASN A 436 1.76 6.69 6.00
CA ASN A 436 1.27 8.04 5.73
C ASN A 436 1.66 8.54 4.33
N ALA A 437 2.70 7.99 3.72
CA ALA A 437 3.22 8.47 2.45
C ALA A 437 2.16 8.44 1.33
N VAL A 438 2.23 9.40 0.42
CA VAL A 438 1.64 9.26 -0.92
C VAL A 438 2.40 8.14 -1.63
N GLU A 439 1.71 7.32 -2.40
CA GLU A 439 2.36 6.29 -3.19
C GLU A 439 3.17 6.94 -4.31
N VAL A 440 4.43 6.52 -4.45
CA VAL A 440 5.44 7.21 -5.27
C VAL A 440 5.05 7.27 -6.76
N HIS A 441 4.56 6.17 -7.33
CA HIS A 441 4.16 6.14 -8.75
C HIS A 441 2.95 7.03 -9.03
N MET A 442 2.05 7.18 -8.06
CA MET A 442 0.90 8.08 -8.18
C MET A 442 1.33 9.55 -8.20
N ALA A 443 2.23 9.95 -7.29
CA ALA A 443 2.76 11.32 -7.28
C ALA A 443 3.52 11.62 -8.58
N ARG A 444 4.31 10.67 -9.06
CA ARG A 444 5.01 10.75 -10.34
C ARG A 444 4.03 10.93 -11.51
N ALA A 445 3.01 10.07 -11.60
CA ALA A 445 2.03 10.11 -12.69
C ALA A 445 1.27 11.43 -12.74
N LEU A 446 0.88 11.99 -11.58
CA LEU A 446 0.23 13.30 -11.49
C LEU A 446 1.14 14.43 -11.99
N CYS A 447 2.41 14.41 -11.60
CA CYS A 447 3.41 15.39 -12.05
C CYS A 447 3.65 15.28 -13.56
N GLU A 448 3.90 14.09 -14.09
CA GLU A 448 4.14 13.83 -15.51
C GLU A 448 2.95 14.26 -16.38
N ALA A 449 1.70 14.01 -15.94
CA ALA A 449 0.50 14.40 -16.66
C ALA A 449 0.42 15.93 -16.90
N ILE A 450 0.70 16.71 -15.85
CA ILE A 450 0.72 18.18 -15.97
C ILE A 450 1.86 18.64 -16.87
N CYS A 451 3.10 18.12 -16.65
CA CYS A 451 4.25 18.48 -17.47
C CYS A 451 4.02 18.19 -18.96
N LEU A 452 3.46 17.01 -19.28
CA LEU A 452 3.15 16.63 -20.66
C LEU A 452 2.12 17.58 -21.30
N ARG A 453 1.08 17.94 -20.53
CA ARG A 453 0.05 18.87 -21.04
C ARG A 453 0.60 20.28 -21.29
N LEU A 454 1.43 20.78 -20.41
CA LEU A 454 2.08 22.10 -20.58
C LEU A 454 2.97 22.13 -21.83
N LEU A 455 3.66 21.02 -22.13
CA LEU A 455 4.41 20.86 -23.38
C LEU A 455 3.49 20.99 -24.61
N GLN A 456 2.40 20.24 -24.63
CA GLN A 456 1.46 20.24 -25.75
C GLN A 456 0.81 21.62 -26.01
N THR A 457 0.56 22.39 -24.94
CA THR A 457 -0.04 23.73 -25.06
C THR A 457 0.95 24.72 -25.67
N ARG A 458 2.24 24.68 -25.28
CA ARG A 458 3.28 25.55 -25.87
C ARG A 458 3.50 25.28 -27.37
N PHE A 459 3.49 24.01 -27.80
CA PHE A 459 3.63 23.68 -29.23
C PHE A 459 2.47 24.25 -30.10
N ARG A 460 1.23 24.35 -29.55
CA ARG A 460 0.08 24.91 -30.26
C ARG A 460 0.08 26.43 -30.35
N GLN A 461 0.85 27.13 -29.52
CA GLN A 461 0.96 28.59 -29.55
C GLN A 461 2.10 29.06 -30.48
N VAL A 462 3.00 28.17 -30.88
CA VAL A 462 4.17 28.47 -31.72
C VAL A 462 3.95 28.01 -33.18
N SER A 463 2.95 27.19 -33.43
CA SER A 463 2.48 26.75 -34.76
C SER A 463 1.29 27.58 -35.24
#